data_448ab59ab2e99a6eeac624eecfac0f67
#
_entry.id   448ab59ab2e99a6eeac624eecfac0f67
#
_cell.length_a   1.000
_cell.length_b   1.000
_cell.length_c   1.000
_cell.angle_alpha   90.00
_cell.angle_beta   90.00
_cell.angle_gamma   90.00
#
_symmetry.space_group_name_H-M   'P 1'
#
loop_
_entity.id
_entity.type
_entity.pdbx_description
1 polymer ?
#
loop_
_entity_poly.entity_id
_entity_poly.type
_entity_poly.pdbx_seq_one_letter_code
_entity_poly.pdbx_strand_id
1 'polypeptide(L)'
;MDEIESVMHELGAAFAAGLTQPGSMQAVLWDRGRRGQTYDAAGDPARIGRCSDTVDAGLFALRERVKSHEGLQGVFVVEVTATGSGDYVVSYSADLPSLPPRVVFDDGYRYPNHPKPGMRKPPAGVNDGRPTDPAMLAQVQALVTEFVQQHTRLRGAPPQFTPGYSEAEIFAVEERLGVRLPEDLRALYRTIHDDNRESGLLGRFSPAPLEQVVTWYHEGDPGSPRWYGSDDELLWDVGLFEYDPVVFETHPYGHVRRLSRNDWWVTFAPDHGGNEAAVDLDPAALGAYGQLLMYGRDVYGPIVYLAASVRHCMRTVLAAMRGALPGDEQWHAVGWSTPDHQWLVDIGDAVLVDEVAAVPDASVIQLAHLRQVQQVRLAGLAGLPHLRCIRIIDVRQKAEYVDLSIPPGLPVEQVHIQARRFEPPRLAATPTLAYVTLAGNTEPVAVAALAGLPNLVRLDLADAAVADVGAIAAFPALRVLSLNAHQWDELLRTGWTPSRLAAAELGGRASVAEAAAWLPAIRGTGHPGVRYRTVRGRR
;
A
#
# COMPACT_ATOMS: atom_id res chain seq x y z
N MET A 1 44.68 -9.74 -4.17
CA MET A 1 43.20 -9.77 -4.06
C MET A 1 42.88 -9.75 -2.59
N ASP A 2 42.15 -8.76 -2.13
CA ASP A 2 41.74 -8.73 -0.73
C ASP A 2 40.60 -9.73 -0.47
N GLU A 3 40.27 -9.96 0.79
CA GLU A 3 39.25 -10.96 1.16
C GLU A 3 37.85 -10.59 0.64
N ILE A 4 37.53 -9.30 0.50
CA ILE A 4 36.25 -8.83 -0.06
C ILE A 4 36.21 -9.15 -1.57
N GLU A 5 37.28 -8.86 -2.31
CA GLU A 5 37.35 -9.15 -3.74
C GLU A 5 37.21 -10.66 -4.02
N SER A 6 37.83 -11.52 -3.16
CA SER A 6 37.68 -12.98 -3.30
C SER A 6 36.23 -13.41 -3.21
N VAL A 7 35.48 -12.93 -2.20
CA VAL A 7 34.07 -13.26 -2.03
C VAL A 7 33.21 -12.69 -3.18
N MET A 8 33.53 -11.49 -3.70
CA MET A 8 32.85 -10.93 -4.86
C MET A 8 33.05 -11.81 -6.11
N HIS A 9 34.25 -12.32 -6.32
CA HIS A 9 34.53 -13.23 -7.44
C HIS A 9 33.79 -14.56 -7.29
N GLU A 10 33.76 -15.15 -6.09
CA GLU A 10 32.99 -16.36 -5.79
C GLU A 10 31.50 -16.17 -6.07
N LEU A 11 30.92 -15.05 -5.60
CA LEU A 11 29.51 -14.69 -5.83
C LEU A 11 29.22 -14.53 -7.33
N GLY A 12 30.06 -13.79 -8.06
CA GLY A 12 29.90 -13.57 -9.49
C GLY A 12 29.96 -14.86 -10.30
N ALA A 13 30.90 -15.74 -9.97
CA ALA A 13 31.04 -17.04 -10.61
C ALA A 13 29.85 -17.96 -10.31
N ALA A 14 29.38 -17.98 -9.05
CA ALA A 14 28.19 -18.74 -8.65
C ALA A 14 26.93 -18.27 -9.37
N PHE A 15 26.73 -16.94 -9.47
CA PHE A 15 25.60 -16.36 -10.20
C PHE A 15 25.66 -16.71 -11.69
N ALA A 16 26.80 -16.50 -12.34
CA ALA A 16 27.01 -16.85 -13.75
C ALA A 16 26.79 -18.34 -14.04
N ALA A 17 27.14 -19.22 -13.07
CA ALA A 17 26.93 -20.67 -13.16
C ALA A 17 25.45 -21.06 -13.17
N GLY A 18 24.60 -20.32 -12.48
CA GLY A 18 23.17 -20.59 -12.37
C GLY A 18 22.35 -20.08 -13.55
N LEU A 19 22.93 -19.28 -14.45
CA LEU A 19 22.21 -18.67 -15.55
C LEU A 19 22.28 -19.53 -16.83
N THR A 20 21.13 -19.67 -17.49
CA THR A 20 21.03 -20.28 -18.83
C THR A 20 21.10 -19.24 -19.95
N GLN A 21 20.93 -17.97 -19.63
CA GLN A 21 21.00 -16.81 -20.52
C GLN A 21 21.58 -15.61 -19.75
N PRO A 22 22.03 -14.55 -20.43
CA PRO A 22 22.49 -13.33 -19.77
C PRO A 22 21.43 -12.75 -18.83
N GLY A 23 21.86 -12.26 -17.66
CA GLY A 23 20.94 -11.68 -16.69
C GLY A 23 21.66 -10.91 -15.60
N SER A 24 20.87 -10.27 -14.74
CA SER A 24 21.37 -9.52 -13.61
C SER A 24 20.52 -9.77 -12.35
N MET A 25 21.12 -9.49 -11.22
CA MET A 25 20.46 -9.53 -9.91
C MET A 25 20.82 -8.25 -9.15
N GLN A 26 19.81 -7.65 -8.53
CA GLN A 26 19.99 -6.57 -7.56
C GLN A 26 19.45 -7.03 -6.21
N ALA A 27 20.20 -6.81 -5.15
CA ALA A 27 19.81 -7.20 -3.81
C ALA A 27 20.12 -6.09 -2.79
N VAL A 28 19.21 -5.90 -1.86
CA VAL A 28 19.37 -5.07 -0.67
C VAL A 28 19.36 -6.00 0.53
N LEU A 29 20.39 -5.94 1.36
CA LEU A 29 20.56 -6.80 2.53
C LEU A 29 20.59 -5.96 3.80
N TRP A 30 20.00 -6.50 4.86
CA TRP A 30 20.05 -5.97 6.23
C TRP A 30 20.34 -7.10 7.23
N ASP A 31 20.44 -6.81 8.51
CA ASP A 31 20.93 -7.78 9.52
C ASP A 31 20.15 -9.11 9.57
N ARG A 32 18.87 -9.12 9.21
CA ARG A 32 18.01 -10.31 9.33
C ARG A 32 17.29 -10.69 8.05
N GLY A 33 17.66 -10.12 6.90
CA GLY A 33 16.95 -10.41 5.67
C GLY A 33 17.57 -9.83 4.41
N ARG A 34 16.93 -10.10 3.31
CA ARG A 34 17.23 -9.51 2.01
C ARG A 34 15.98 -9.30 1.20
N ARG A 35 16.01 -8.29 0.33
CA ARG A 35 15.10 -8.12 -0.80
C ARG A 35 15.95 -8.12 -2.07
N GLY A 36 15.54 -8.82 -3.09
CA GLY A 36 16.28 -8.85 -4.35
C GLY A 36 15.39 -9.21 -5.51
N GLN A 37 15.79 -8.75 -6.69
CA GLN A 37 15.12 -9.03 -7.94
C GLN A 37 16.15 -9.46 -9.00
N THR A 38 15.78 -10.41 -9.83
CA THR A 38 16.57 -10.84 -10.97
C THR A 38 15.92 -10.37 -12.25
N TYR A 39 16.75 -10.08 -13.24
CA TYR A 39 16.33 -9.56 -14.54
C TYR A 39 16.98 -10.37 -15.65
N ASP A 40 16.30 -10.54 -16.77
CA ASP A 40 16.87 -11.11 -17.99
C ASP A 40 17.74 -10.09 -18.75
N ALA A 41 18.26 -10.49 -19.88
CA ALA A 41 19.11 -9.63 -20.72
C ALA A 41 18.36 -8.43 -21.32
N ALA A 42 17.04 -8.52 -21.50
CA ALA A 42 16.20 -7.44 -21.98
C ALA A 42 15.80 -6.46 -20.86
N GLY A 43 15.97 -6.90 -19.61
CA GLY A 43 15.64 -6.09 -18.44
C GLY A 43 14.32 -6.38 -17.80
N ASP A 44 13.62 -7.33 -18.29
CA ASP A 44 12.37 -7.74 -17.69
C ASP A 44 12.62 -8.57 -16.42
N PRO A 45 11.75 -8.46 -15.39
CA PRO A 45 11.88 -9.27 -14.20
C PRO A 45 11.86 -10.75 -14.56
N ALA A 46 13.01 -11.41 -14.40
CA ALA A 46 13.10 -12.82 -14.65
C ALA A 46 12.50 -13.60 -13.48
N ARG A 47 11.57 -14.51 -13.75
CA ARG A 47 11.21 -15.56 -12.81
C ARG A 47 12.33 -16.59 -12.73
N ILE A 48 13.49 -16.18 -12.26
CA ILE A 48 14.48 -17.14 -11.79
C ILE A 48 13.92 -17.69 -10.51
N GLY A 49 13.64 -18.99 -10.49
CA GLY A 49 13.35 -19.71 -9.25
C GLY A 49 14.37 -19.31 -8.18
N ARG A 50 14.03 -19.50 -6.89
CA ARG A 50 14.88 -19.13 -5.74
C ARG A 50 16.34 -19.08 -6.13
N CYS A 51 17.01 -17.92 -5.94
CA CYS A 51 18.47 -17.84 -6.08
C CYS A 51 19.05 -19.10 -5.46
N SER A 52 19.98 -19.75 -6.12
CA SER A 52 20.58 -20.99 -5.57
C SER A 52 21.08 -20.66 -4.17
N ASP A 53 20.98 -21.60 -3.25
CA ASP A 53 21.47 -21.44 -1.87
C ASP A 53 22.93 -20.92 -1.84
N THR A 54 23.71 -21.23 -2.89
CA THR A 54 25.07 -20.77 -3.06
C THR A 54 25.15 -19.25 -3.32
N VAL A 55 24.26 -18.69 -4.13
CA VAL A 55 24.22 -17.22 -4.39
C VAL A 55 23.77 -16.50 -3.12
N ASP A 56 22.78 -17.01 -2.42
CA ASP A 56 22.33 -16.45 -1.15
C ASP A 56 23.43 -16.47 -0.09
N ALA A 57 24.10 -17.59 0.07
CA ALA A 57 25.25 -17.71 0.97
C ALA A 57 26.36 -16.71 0.61
N GLY A 58 26.64 -16.53 -0.69
CA GLY A 58 27.62 -15.57 -1.20
C GLY A 58 27.27 -14.13 -0.89
N LEU A 59 25.99 -13.74 -1.02
CA LEU A 59 25.51 -12.40 -0.66
C LEU A 59 25.71 -12.08 0.82
N PHE A 60 25.34 -13.00 1.70
CA PHE A 60 25.53 -12.82 3.13
C PHE A 60 27.01 -12.87 3.53
N ALA A 61 27.82 -13.73 2.93
CA ALA A 61 29.26 -13.77 3.15
C ALA A 61 29.93 -12.44 2.77
N LEU A 62 29.56 -11.87 1.61
CA LEU A 62 30.05 -10.56 1.18
C LEU A 62 29.70 -9.47 2.19
N ARG A 63 28.44 -9.42 2.61
CA ARG A 63 27.98 -8.46 3.61
C ARG A 63 28.77 -8.55 4.92
N GLU A 64 28.98 -9.75 5.46
CA GLU A 64 29.73 -9.94 6.70
C GLU A 64 31.20 -9.57 6.56
N ARG A 65 31.80 -9.78 5.39
CA ARG A 65 33.17 -9.31 5.11
C ARG A 65 33.26 -7.79 5.08
N VAL A 66 32.33 -7.13 4.38
CA VAL A 66 32.29 -5.66 4.33
C VAL A 66 32.02 -5.09 5.73
N LYS A 67 31.10 -5.71 6.50
CA LYS A 67 30.82 -5.32 7.88
C LYS A 67 32.05 -5.37 8.76
N SER A 68 32.85 -6.43 8.66
CA SER A 68 34.05 -6.60 9.48
C SER A 68 35.20 -5.71 9.08
N HIS A 69 35.35 -5.32 7.79
CA HIS A 69 36.49 -4.56 7.26
C HIS A 69 36.19 -3.06 7.10
N GLU A 70 34.96 -2.70 6.75
CA GLU A 70 34.58 -1.32 6.43
C GLU A 70 33.62 -0.69 7.44
N GLY A 71 33.21 -1.47 8.47
CA GLY A 71 32.35 -0.96 9.55
C GLY A 71 30.91 -0.69 9.09
N LEU A 72 30.34 -1.57 8.25
CA LEU A 72 28.97 -1.46 7.77
C LEU A 72 27.97 -1.34 8.91
N GLN A 73 27.18 -0.26 8.87
CA GLN A 73 26.02 -0.06 9.74
C GLN A 73 24.78 0.11 8.84
N GLY A 74 23.84 -0.83 8.92
CA GLY A 74 22.56 -0.72 8.19
C GLY A 74 22.51 -1.52 6.90
N VAL A 75 22.04 -0.87 5.83
CA VAL A 75 21.73 -1.50 4.55
C VAL A 75 22.98 -1.72 3.70
N PHE A 76 23.00 -2.82 2.97
CA PHE A 76 24.05 -3.20 2.04
C PHE A 76 23.44 -3.54 0.68
N VAL A 77 23.89 -2.85 -0.36
CA VAL A 77 23.36 -2.99 -1.72
C VAL A 77 24.37 -3.73 -2.59
N VAL A 78 23.90 -4.75 -3.32
CA VAL A 78 24.71 -5.55 -4.24
C VAL A 78 24.04 -5.64 -5.59
N GLU A 79 24.82 -5.52 -6.64
CA GLU A 79 24.44 -5.81 -8.02
C GLU A 79 25.38 -6.85 -8.61
N VAL A 80 24.82 -7.85 -9.27
CA VAL A 80 25.57 -8.85 -10.03
C VAL A 80 25.01 -8.92 -11.43
N THR A 81 25.86 -8.80 -12.45
CA THR A 81 25.50 -9.04 -13.85
C THR A 81 26.35 -10.14 -14.42
N ALA A 82 25.78 -10.99 -15.27
CA ALA A 82 26.53 -12.03 -15.96
C ALA A 82 26.04 -12.20 -17.40
N THR A 83 27.00 -12.54 -18.28
CA THR A 83 26.76 -12.81 -19.71
C THR A 83 26.65 -14.32 -19.96
N GLY A 84 26.08 -14.70 -21.10
CA GLY A 84 26.02 -16.10 -21.52
C GLY A 84 27.38 -16.72 -21.78
N SER A 85 28.47 -15.92 -21.90
CA SER A 85 29.87 -16.37 -22.05
C SER A 85 30.53 -16.68 -20.69
N GLY A 86 29.86 -16.44 -19.58
CA GLY A 86 30.38 -16.64 -18.23
C GLY A 86 31.14 -15.44 -17.67
N ASP A 87 31.23 -14.32 -18.41
CA ASP A 87 31.73 -13.06 -17.85
C ASP A 87 30.75 -12.48 -16.84
N TYR A 88 31.27 -11.91 -15.74
CA TYR A 88 30.43 -11.30 -14.70
C TYR A 88 31.02 -9.99 -14.16
N VAL A 89 30.14 -9.16 -13.64
CA VAL A 89 30.48 -7.96 -12.87
C VAL A 89 29.71 -8.02 -11.55
N VAL A 90 30.40 -7.78 -10.44
CA VAL A 90 29.80 -7.64 -9.12
C VAL A 90 30.12 -6.25 -8.59
N SER A 91 29.11 -5.51 -8.20
CA SER A 91 29.24 -4.19 -7.57
C SER A 91 28.53 -4.16 -6.24
N TYR A 92 29.08 -3.46 -5.24
CA TYR A 92 28.36 -3.20 -3.98
C TYR A 92 28.58 -1.79 -3.47
N SER A 93 27.67 -1.34 -2.62
CA SER A 93 27.82 -0.12 -1.81
C SER A 93 27.25 -0.36 -0.40
N ALA A 94 27.98 0.15 0.58
CA ALA A 94 27.55 0.26 1.97
C ALA A 94 26.99 1.65 2.32
N ASP A 95 27.06 2.59 1.38
CA ASP A 95 26.63 3.98 1.57
C ASP A 95 25.26 4.26 0.89
N LEU A 96 24.75 3.33 0.05
CA LEU A 96 23.43 3.46 -0.56
C LEU A 96 22.33 2.95 0.36
N PRO A 97 21.25 3.72 0.58
CA PRO A 97 20.15 3.30 1.47
C PRO A 97 19.23 2.26 0.82
N SER A 98 19.19 2.19 -0.51
CA SER A 98 18.33 1.26 -1.27
C SER A 98 18.82 1.13 -2.71
N LEU A 99 18.24 0.18 -3.45
CA LEU A 99 18.34 0.11 -4.90
C LEU A 99 16.98 -0.34 -5.45
N PRO A 100 16.26 0.48 -6.23
CA PRO A 100 16.62 1.83 -6.67
C PRO A 100 16.76 2.83 -5.51
N PRO A 101 17.68 3.81 -5.61
CA PRO A 101 17.86 4.80 -4.55
C PRO A 101 16.75 5.84 -4.59
N ARG A 102 16.33 6.26 -3.39
CA ARG A 102 15.27 7.24 -3.15
C ARG A 102 15.78 8.35 -2.25
N VAL A 103 15.31 9.57 -2.48
CA VAL A 103 15.61 10.73 -1.66
C VAL A 103 14.31 11.41 -1.27
N VAL A 104 14.09 11.57 0.02
CA VAL A 104 13.01 12.39 0.57
C VAL A 104 13.61 13.75 0.93
N PHE A 105 13.03 14.84 0.39
CA PHE A 105 13.41 16.23 0.65
C PHE A 105 12.46 16.90 1.65
N ASP A 106 11.20 16.46 1.69
CA ASP A 106 10.15 16.97 2.55
C ASP A 106 9.46 15.76 3.23
N ASP A 107 9.95 15.37 4.38
CA ASP A 107 9.39 14.31 5.21
C ASP A 107 8.01 14.66 5.76
N GLY A 108 7.68 15.95 5.69
CA GLY A 108 6.37 16.49 6.01
C GLY A 108 5.30 16.25 4.96
N TYR A 109 5.69 16.02 3.71
CA TYR A 109 4.73 15.84 2.61
C TYR A 109 3.97 14.52 2.71
N ARG A 110 2.70 14.55 2.34
CA ARG A 110 1.84 13.37 2.14
C ARG A 110 1.00 13.57 0.90
N TYR A 111 0.64 12.48 0.23
CA TYR A 111 -0.36 12.53 -0.83
C TYR A 111 -1.71 12.99 -0.29
N PRO A 112 -2.58 13.54 -1.15
CA PRO A 112 -3.96 13.79 -0.80
C PRO A 112 -4.63 12.56 -0.16
N ASN A 113 -5.42 12.78 0.88
CA ASN A 113 -6.10 11.72 1.64
C ASN A 113 -5.18 10.77 2.46
N HIS A 114 -3.89 11.10 2.60
CA HIS A 114 -2.94 10.41 3.46
C HIS A 114 -2.52 11.30 4.64
N PRO A 115 -3.34 11.39 5.71
CA PRO A 115 -3.01 12.23 6.85
C PRO A 115 -1.81 11.69 7.62
N LYS A 116 -1.04 12.58 8.25
CA LYS A 116 -0.05 12.19 9.25
C LYS A 116 -0.75 11.72 10.53
N PRO A 117 -0.14 10.77 11.27
CA PRO A 117 -0.61 10.42 12.60
C PRO A 117 -0.68 11.66 13.51
N GLY A 118 -1.70 11.73 14.35
CA GLY A 118 -1.89 12.82 15.31
C GLY A 118 -2.34 14.16 14.71
N MET A 119 -2.60 14.24 13.39
CA MET A 119 -3.03 15.50 12.76
C MET A 119 -4.53 15.74 12.79
N ARG A 120 -5.34 14.70 13.00
CA ARG A 120 -6.78 14.84 13.06
C ARG A 120 -7.19 15.40 14.42
N LYS A 121 -7.94 16.51 14.42
CA LYS A 121 -8.52 17.05 15.64
C LYS A 121 -9.50 16.06 16.24
N PRO A 122 -9.61 15.99 17.59
CA PRO A 122 -10.64 15.20 18.24
C PRO A 122 -12.02 15.52 17.69
N PRO A 123 -12.89 14.52 17.49
CA PRO A 123 -14.30 14.76 17.19
C PRO A 123 -14.95 15.58 18.30
N ALA A 124 -16.04 16.27 17.98
CA ALA A 124 -16.75 17.17 18.92
C ALA A 124 -17.50 16.44 20.06
N GLY A 125 -17.15 15.21 20.38
CA GLY A 125 -17.70 14.41 21.47
C GLY A 125 -16.75 14.34 22.64
N VAL A 126 -16.63 15.43 23.40
CA VAL A 126 -15.85 15.42 24.64
C VAL A 126 -16.51 14.46 25.64
N ASN A 127 -15.69 13.68 26.35
CA ASN A 127 -16.18 12.89 27.47
C ASN A 127 -16.81 13.84 28.51
N ASP A 128 -18.15 13.79 28.64
CA ASP A 128 -18.93 14.68 29.49
C ASP A 128 -19.24 14.07 30.87
N GLY A 129 -18.59 12.94 31.18
CA GLY A 129 -18.72 12.24 32.46
C GLY A 129 -20.08 11.56 32.70
N ARG A 130 -21.00 11.57 31.72
CA ARG A 130 -22.28 10.88 31.85
C ARG A 130 -22.09 9.37 31.87
N PRO A 131 -22.86 8.64 32.70
CA PRO A 131 -22.88 7.19 32.65
C PRO A 131 -23.43 6.69 31.30
N THR A 132 -23.24 5.42 31.01
CA THR A 132 -23.84 4.75 29.85
C THR A 132 -25.36 4.91 29.89
N ASP A 133 -25.97 5.23 28.73
CA ASP A 133 -27.43 5.36 28.62
C ASP A 133 -28.09 4.06 29.07
N PRO A 134 -28.95 4.10 30.11
CA PRO A 134 -29.62 2.91 30.65
C PRO A 134 -30.49 2.19 29.61
N ALA A 135 -31.10 2.92 28.68
CA ALA A 135 -31.92 2.33 27.63
C ALA A 135 -31.06 1.59 26.61
N MET A 136 -29.90 2.14 26.25
CA MET A 136 -28.92 1.48 25.37
C MET A 136 -28.34 0.25 26.06
N LEU A 137 -27.96 0.36 27.33
CA LEU A 137 -27.45 -0.75 28.12
C LEU A 137 -28.44 -1.92 28.15
N ALA A 138 -29.71 -1.65 28.46
CA ALA A 138 -30.76 -2.65 28.49
C ALA A 138 -30.95 -3.34 27.12
N GLN A 139 -30.85 -2.58 26.01
CA GLN A 139 -30.96 -3.13 24.66
C GLN A 139 -29.78 -4.05 24.32
N VAL A 140 -28.57 -3.65 24.64
CA VAL A 140 -27.37 -4.48 24.36
C VAL A 140 -27.38 -5.72 25.25
N GLN A 141 -27.75 -5.61 26.53
CA GLN A 141 -27.89 -6.77 27.42
C GLN A 141 -28.92 -7.77 26.91
N ALA A 142 -30.04 -7.29 26.36
CA ALA A 142 -31.02 -8.17 25.73
C ALA A 142 -30.47 -8.90 24.50
N LEU A 143 -29.69 -8.22 23.65
CA LEU A 143 -29.05 -8.84 22.51
C LEU A 143 -27.99 -9.88 22.92
N VAL A 144 -27.19 -9.59 23.96
CA VAL A 144 -26.21 -10.56 24.49
C VAL A 144 -26.93 -11.77 25.08
N THR A 145 -28.05 -11.54 25.83
CA THR A 145 -28.85 -12.64 26.39
C THR A 145 -29.43 -13.52 25.30
N GLU A 146 -29.98 -12.95 24.24
CA GLU A 146 -30.47 -13.70 23.08
C GLU A 146 -29.31 -14.45 22.37
N PHE A 147 -28.15 -13.80 22.24
CA PHE A 147 -26.97 -14.45 21.64
C PHE A 147 -26.56 -15.70 22.44
N VAL A 148 -26.50 -15.60 23.77
CA VAL A 148 -26.19 -16.76 24.65
C VAL A 148 -27.21 -17.89 24.43
N GLN A 149 -28.49 -17.59 24.29
CA GLN A 149 -29.52 -18.59 24.02
C GLN A 149 -29.33 -19.26 22.66
N GLN A 150 -29.09 -18.47 21.62
CA GLN A 150 -28.86 -19.00 20.27
C GLN A 150 -27.56 -19.78 20.17
N HIS A 151 -26.49 -19.30 20.77
CA HIS A 151 -25.20 -19.99 20.83
C HIS A 151 -25.35 -21.35 21.54
N THR A 152 -26.04 -21.38 22.69
CA THR A 152 -26.31 -22.65 23.41
C THR A 152 -27.13 -23.61 22.56
N ARG A 153 -28.15 -23.11 21.83
CA ARG A 153 -28.94 -23.93 20.91
C ARG A 153 -28.09 -24.54 19.78
N LEU A 154 -27.15 -23.75 19.23
CA LEU A 154 -26.35 -24.16 18.06
C LEU A 154 -25.13 -24.99 18.44
N ARG A 155 -24.47 -24.67 19.57
CA ARG A 155 -23.19 -25.28 19.99
C ARG A 155 -23.34 -26.25 21.16
N GLY A 156 -24.51 -26.34 21.79
CA GLY A 156 -24.75 -27.18 22.97
C GLY A 156 -24.22 -26.63 24.28
N ALA A 157 -23.52 -25.49 24.27
CA ALA A 157 -22.99 -24.81 25.46
C ALA A 157 -23.07 -23.29 25.33
N PRO A 158 -23.23 -22.54 26.42
CA PRO A 158 -23.16 -21.09 26.39
C PRO A 158 -21.74 -20.61 26.08
N PRO A 159 -21.59 -19.41 25.43
CA PRO A 159 -20.29 -18.79 25.30
C PRO A 159 -19.73 -18.40 26.67
N GLN A 160 -18.41 -18.31 26.76
CA GLN A 160 -17.76 -17.89 28.00
C GLN A 160 -17.39 -16.40 27.89
N PHE A 161 -18.24 -15.55 28.49
CA PHE A 161 -17.97 -14.14 28.62
C PHE A 161 -17.37 -13.79 29.97
N THR A 162 -16.35 -12.94 29.97
CA THR A 162 -15.88 -12.29 31.18
C THR A 162 -16.85 -11.17 31.56
N PRO A 163 -17.23 -10.99 32.86
CA PRO A 163 -18.11 -9.91 33.30
C PRO A 163 -17.63 -8.53 32.87
N GLY A 164 -18.52 -7.67 32.46
CA GLY A 164 -18.22 -6.34 31.92
C GLY A 164 -17.64 -5.36 32.94
N TYR A 165 -17.13 -4.27 32.41
CA TYR A 165 -16.50 -3.19 33.15
C TYR A 165 -17.50 -2.35 33.95
N SER A 166 -17.03 -1.72 35.02
CA SER A 166 -17.76 -0.65 35.72
C SER A 166 -17.77 0.65 34.91
N GLU A 167 -18.67 1.58 35.22
CA GLU A 167 -18.65 2.92 34.60
C GLU A 167 -17.33 3.66 34.85
N ALA A 168 -16.75 3.50 36.05
CA ALA A 168 -15.50 4.16 36.41
C ALA A 168 -14.31 3.66 35.54
N GLU A 169 -14.26 2.37 35.24
CA GLU A 169 -13.21 1.79 34.35
C GLU A 169 -13.40 2.29 32.93
N ILE A 170 -14.60 2.30 32.38
CA ILE A 170 -14.85 2.83 31.04
C ILE A 170 -14.50 4.32 30.99
N PHE A 171 -14.87 5.10 31.99
CA PHE A 171 -14.54 6.51 32.08
C PHE A 171 -13.01 6.74 32.08
N ALA A 172 -12.27 5.97 32.86
CA ALA A 172 -10.82 6.06 32.91
C ALA A 172 -10.16 5.74 31.54
N VAL A 173 -10.74 4.82 30.78
CA VAL A 173 -10.30 4.51 29.41
C VAL A 173 -10.58 5.68 28.47
N GLU A 174 -11.79 6.25 28.52
CA GLU A 174 -12.17 7.41 27.70
C GLU A 174 -11.31 8.65 28.00
N GLU A 175 -10.90 8.86 29.24
CA GLU A 175 -9.95 9.92 29.58
C GLU A 175 -8.59 9.69 28.91
N ARG A 176 -8.11 8.44 28.88
CA ARG A 176 -6.86 8.09 28.20
C ARG A 176 -6.97 8.22 26.69
N LEU A 177 -8.09 7.87 26.09
CA LEU A 177 -8.35 8.03 24.65
C LEU A 177 -8.63 9.50 24.27
N GLY A 178 -9.07 10.33 25.23
CA GLY A 178 -9.43 11.73 25.00
C GLY A 178 -10.79 11.91 24.32
N VAL A 179 -11.62 10.85 24.23
CA VAL A 179 -12.94 10.86 23.59
C VAL A 179 -13.91 9.96 24.34
N ARG A 180 -15.21 10.26 24.19
CA ARG A 180 -16.28 9.38 24.64
C ARG A 180 -16.52 8.28 23.61
N LEU A 181 -16.55 7.03 24.03
CA LEU A 181 -16.91 5.89 23.18
C LEU A 181 -18.40 5.93 22.80
N PRO A 182 -18.80 5.36 21.65
CA PRO A 182 -20.21 5.22 21.27
C PRO A 182 -21.02 4.50 22.33
N GLU A 183 -22.27 4.93 22.56
CA GLU A 183 -23.11 4.42 23.64
C GLU A 183 -23.35 2.91 23.58
N ASP A 184 -23.47 2.33 22.38
CA ASP A 184 -23.68 0.89 22.24
C ASP A 184 -22.35 0.10 22.43
N LEU A 185 -21.19 0.68 22.13
CA LEU A 185 -19.91 0.10 22.49
C LEU A 185 -19.67 0.15 24.00
N ARG A 186 -20.01 1.28 24.64
CA ARG A 186 -20.03 1.39 26.13
C ARG A 186 -20.91 0.31 26.73
N ALA A 187 -22.14 0.17 26.22
CA ALA A 187 -23.10 -0.82 26.69
C ALA A 187 -22.60 -2.25 26.50
N LEU A 188 -21.88 -2.53 25.40
CA LEU A 188 -21.24 -3.81 25.19
C LEU A 188 -20.20 -4.09 26.30
N TYR A 189 -19.27 -3.16 26.50
CA TYR A 189 -18.24 -3.31 27.53
C TYR A 189 -18.77 -3.28 28.96
N ARG A 190 -19.92 -2.66 29.22
CA ARG A 190 -20.66 -2.77 30.49
C ARG A 190 -21.24 -4.18 30.70
N THR A 191 -21.45 -4.93 29.61
CA THR A 191 -22.07 -6.25 29.63
C THR A 191 -21.03 -7.36 29.63
N ILE A 192 -20.00 -7.26 28.80
CA ILE A 192 -18.90 -8.20 28.69
C ILE A 192 -17.56 -7.46 28.66
N HIS A 193 -16.53 -8.05 29.24
CA HIS A 193 -15.15 -7.55 29.20
C HIS A 193 -14.47 -7.98 27.88
N ASP A 194 -14.58 -9.27 27.54
CA ASP A 194 -14.12 -9.89 26.31
C ASP A 194 -14.94 -11.16 26.03
N ASP A 195 -14.75 -11.75 24.88
CA ASP A 195 -15.41 -12.99 24.47
C ASP A 195 -14.47 -14.21 24.35
N ASN A 196 -13.29 -14.12 24.92
CA ASN A 196 -12.26 -15.16 24.88
C ASN A 196 -11.96 -15.70 23.46
N ARG A 197 -12.19 -14.90 22.42
CA ARG A 197 -11.92 -15.16 20.99
C ARG A 197 -12.81 -16.22 20.31
N GLU A 198 -13.90 -16.70 20.95
CA GLU A 198 -14.59 -17.89 20.45
C GLU A 198 -16.09 -17.70 20.20
N SER A 199 -16.70 -16.63 20.68
CA SER A 199 -18.17 -16.59 20.69
C SER A 199 -18.79 -16.29 19.33
N GLY A 200 -18.17 -15.46 18.51
CA GLY A 200 -18.77 -14.93 17.29
C GLY A 200 -19.85 -13.88 17.54
N LEU A 201 -19.83 -13.19 18.68
CA LEU A 201 -20.81 -12.15 19.05
C LEU A 201 -20.85 -10.99 18.03
N LEU A 202 -19.72 -10.65 17.44
CA LEU A 202 -19.59 -9.69 16.35
C LEU A 202 -19.23 -10.39 15.03
N GLY A 203 -19.71 -11.60 14.82
CA GLY A 203 -19.36 -12.42 13.68
C GLY A 203 -17.90 -12.88 13.78
N ARG A 204 -17.08 -12.47 12.83
CA ARG A 204 -15.66 -12.83 12.75
C ARG A 204 -14.80 -12.12 13.81
N PHE A 205 -15.26 -11.02 14.34
CA PHE A 205 -14.49 -10.16 15.22
C PHE A 205 -14.79 -10.42 16.69
N SER A 206 -13.74 -10.39 17.50
CA SER A 206 -13.82 -10.61 18.95
C SER A 206 -13.50 -9.34 19.71
N PRO A 207 -14.42 -8.79 20.53
CA PRO A 207 -14.11 -7.65 21.38
C PRO A 207 -12.86 -7.89 22.23
N ALA A 208 -11.89 -7.00 22.15
CA ALA A 208 -10.69 -7.03 22.97
C ALA A 208 -10.91 -6.32 24.30
N PRO A 209 -10.16 -6.64 25.36
CA PRO A 209 -10.17 -5.88 26.61
C PRO A 209 -9.87 -4.39 26.37
N LEU A 210 -10.51 -3.48 27.11
CA LEU A 210 -10.34 -2.03 26.95
C LEU A 210 -8.90 -1.56 27.14
N GLU A 211 -8.13 -2.21 28.00
CA GLU A 211 -6.70 -1.92 28.18
C GLU A 211 -5.90 -2.18 26.88
N GLN A 212 -6.28 -3.22 26.14
CA GLN A 212 -5.67 -3.52 24.85
C GLN A 212 -6.08 -2.48 23.79
N VAL A 213 -7.33 -2.05 23.80
CA VAL A 213 -7.83 -0.96 22.92
C VAL A 213 -6.98 0.31 23.12
N VAL A 214 -6.75 0.70 24.37
CA VAL A 214 -5.91 1.86 24.71
C VAL A 214 -4.45 1.67 24.27
N THR A 215 -3.91 0.47 24.48
CA THR A 215 -2.54 0.14 24.04
C THR A 215 -2.43 0.30 22.53
N TRP A 216 -3.32 -0.31 21.75
CA TRP A 216 -3.33 -0.18 20.30
C TRP A 216 -3.49 1.27 19.83
N TYR A 217 -4.34 2.04 20.52
CA TYR A 217 -4.55 3.45 20.18
C TYR A 217 -3.27 4.30 20.34
N HIS A 218 -2.50 4.09 21.42
CA HIS A 218 -1.29 4.87 21.72
C HIS A 218 -0.02 4.33 21.08
N GLU A 219 0.15 3.02 21.08
CA GLU A 219 1.40 2.36 20.63
C GLU A 219 1.33 1.92 19.16
N GLY A 220 0.16 2.00 18.56
CA GLY A 220 -0.14 1.41 17.27
C GLY A 220 -0.61 -0.03 17.41
N ASP A 221 -1.51 -0.41 16.51
CA ASP A 221 -2.07 -1.75 16.43
C ASP A 221 -1.19 -2.62 15.53
N PRO A 222 -0.75 -3.81 15.96
CA PRO A 222 0.03 -4.73 15.15
C PRO A 222 -0.63 -5.14 13.82
N GLY A 223 -1.96 -5.09 13.74
CA GLY A 223 -2.74 -5.36 12.52
C GLY A 223 -3.06 -4.11 11.70
N SER A 224 -2.79 -2.92 12.24
CA SER A 224 -3.04 -1.65 11.56
C SER A 224 -2.11 -1.47 10.36
N PRO A 225 -2.55 -0.76 9.30
CA PRO A 225 -1.65 -0.26 8.26
C PRO A 225 -0.48 0.59 8.79
N ARG A 226 -0.48 0.96 10.07
CA ARG A 226 0.64 1.59 10.77
C ARG A 226 1.79 0.62 11.09
N TRP A 227 1.59 -0.69 10.95
CA TRP A 227 2.47 -1.71 11.52
C TRP A 227 3.26 -2.53 10.49
N TYR A 228 4.00 -1.88 9.64
CA TYR A 228 5.03 -2.56 8.86
C TYR A 228 6.40 -2.05 9.28
N GLY A 229 7.08 -2.83 10.14
CA GLY A 229 8.49 -2.84 10.52
C GLY A 229 9.20 -1.50 10.68
N SER A 230 9.77 -1.30 11.82
CA SER A 230 10.33 -0.07 12.38
C SER A 230 11.44 0.64 11.57
N ASP A 231 12.04 0.01 10.58
CA ASP A 231 13.15 0.61 9.80
C ASP A 231 12.68 1.18 8.44
N ASP A 232 11.49 0.79 7.99
CA ASP A 232 10.84 1.31 6.79
C ASP A 232 9.78 2.39 7.09
N GLU A 233 9.53 2.73 8.35
CA GLU A 233 8.47 3.66 8.75
C GLU A 233 8.55 5.01 8.04
N LEU A 234 9.75 5.52 7.78
CA LEU A 234 9.89 6.79 7.08
C LEU A 234 9.47 6.68 5.61
N LEU A 235 9.81 5.58 4.94
CA LEU A 235 9.40 5.31 3.55
C LEU A 235 7.92 4.91 3.48
N TRP A 236 7.41 4.20 4.48
CA TRP A 236 5.99 3.85 4.61
C TRP A 236 5.13 5.05 4.99
N ASP A 237 5.55 5.85 5.96
CA ASP A 237 4.83 7.06 6.36
C ASP A 237 4.82 8.14 5.27
N VAL A 238 5.85 8.19 4.45
CA VAL A 238 5.86 9.04 3.26
C VAL A 238 5.09 8.39 2.11
N GLY A 239 5.07 7.05 2.00
CA GLY A 239 4.24 6.27 1.05
C GLY A 239 4.47 6.62 -0.44
N LEU A 240 5.59 7.30 -0.75
CA LEU A 240 5.72 8.02 -2.01
C LEU A 240 6.05 7.12 -3.20
N PHE A 241 6.53 5.89 -2.98
CA PHE A 241 7.01 5.04 -4.07
C PHE A 241 6.45 3.62 -4.07
N GLU A 242 6.02 3.08 -2.94
CA GLU A 242 5.65 1.66 -2.80
C GLU A 242 4.15 1.38 -2.86
N TYR A 243 3.31 2.40 -2.64
CA TYR A 243 1.86 2.24 -2.60
C TYR A 243 1.16 3.02 -3.68
N ASP A 244 -0.03 2.56 -3.98
CA ASP A 244 -0.99 3.34 -4.73
C ASP A 244 -1.27 4.65 -3.98
N PRO A 245 -0.98 5.80 -4.59
CA PRO A 245 -1.26 7.08 -3.96
C PRO A 245 -2.77 7.38 -3.90
N VAL A 246 -3.60 6.61 -4.61
CA VAL A 246 -5.05 6.80 -4.62
C VAL A 246 -5.69 6.08 -3.45
N VAL A 247 -6.34 6.83 -2.58
CA VAL A 247 -7.23 6.27 -1.57
C VAL A 247 -8.60 6.06 -2.19
N PHE A 248 -9.12 4.83 -2.15
CA PHE A 248 -10.45 4.51 -2.66
C PHE A 248 -11.54 4.88 -1.66
N GLU A 249 -12.73 5.18 -2.15
CA GLU A 249 -13.88 5.49 -1.32
C GLU A 249 -14.56 4.22 -0.82
N THR A 250 -14.95 4.24 0.44
CA THR A 250 -15.75 3.19 1.05
C THR A 250 -17.20 3.25 0.55
N HIS A 251 -17.75 2.12 0.14
CA HIS A 251 -19.18 1.99 -0.12
C HIS A 251 -19.93 1.55 1.17
N PRO A 252 -21.09 2.14 1.49
CA PRO A 252 -21.79 3.20 0.76
C PRO A 252 -21.06 4.54 0.83
N TYR A 253 -21.04 5.25 -0.30
CA TYR A 253 -20.31 6.51 -0.43
C TYR A 253 -20.77 7.58 0.55
N GLY A 254 -19.83 8.40 1.00
CA GLY A 254 -20.13 9.51 1.93
C GLY A 254 -20.34 9.11 3.39
N HIS A 255 -20.24 7.83 3.76
CA HIS A 255 -20.33 7.37 5.15
C HIS A 255 -18.98 7.40 5.86
N VAL A 256 -17.92 6.95 5.19
CA VAL A 256 -16.56 6.95 5.74
C VAL A 256 -15.74 8.03 5.05
N ARG A 257 -14.91 8.75 5.79
CA ARG A 257 -13.99 9.71 5.18
C ARG A 257 -13.00 8.98 4.29
N ARG A 258 -12.79 9.53 3.09
CA ARG A 258 -11.82 9.01 2.14
C ARG A 258 -10.39 9.32 2.61
N LEU A 259 -9.88 8.49 3.51
CA LEU A 259 -8.56 8.60 4.11
C LEU A 259 -7.87 7.25 4.11
N SER A 260 -6.53 7.21 3.93
CA SER A 260 -5.76 5.97 4.08
C SER A 260 -5.73 5.48 5.53
N ARG A 261 -5.88 6.41 6.47
CA ARG A 261 -6.00 6.17 7.92
C ARG A 261 -6.70 7.34 8.58
N ASN A 262 -7.23 7.11 9.77
CA ASN A 262 -7.81 8.14 10.61
C ASN A 262 -7.47 7.85 12.07
N ASP A 263 -6.95 8.82 12.80
CA ASP A 263 -6.65 8.69 14.23
C ASP A 263 -7.90 8.34 15.07
N TRP A 264 -9.09 8.56 14.50
CA TRP A 264 -10.39 8.33 15.12
C TRP A 264 -11.11 7.07 14.65
N TRP A 265 -10.42 6.18 13.96
CA TRP A 265 -10.82 4.79 13.80
C TRP A 265 -10.23 4.00 14.95
N VAL A 266 -11.02 3.80 15.99
CA VAL A 266 -10.56 3.15 17.23
C VAL A 266 -10.79 1.64 17.11
N THR A 267 -9.72 0.90 16.88
CA THR A 267 -9.72 -0.57 16.87
C THR A 267 -10.19 -1.10 18.21
N PHE A 268 -11.14 -2.05 18.19
CA PHE A 268 -11.63 -2.68 19.40
C PHE A 268 -11.87 -4.19 19.27
N ALA A 269 -11.88 -4.74 18.06
CA ALA A 269 -12.16 -6.16 17.85
C ALA A 269 -11.36 -6.73 16.66
N PRO A 270 -10.29 -7.50 16.90
CA PRO A 270 -9.54 -8.20 15.88
C PRO A 270 -10.27 -9.46 15.39
N ASP A 271 -9.94 -9.91 14.15
CA ASP A 271 -10.32 -11.22 13.64
C ASP A 271 -9.26 -12.30 13.92
N HIS A 272 -8.16 -11.92 14.56
CA HIS A 272 -6.97 -12.74 14.80
C HIS A 272 -6.28 -13.28 13.54
N GLY A 273 -6.72 -12.85 12.35
CA GLY A 273 -6.12 -13.13 11.05
C GLY A 273 -5.32 -11.96 10.49
N GLY A 274 -5.32 -10.82 11.18
CA GLY A 274 -4.67 -9.57 10.76
C GLY A 274 -5.62 -8.53 10.21
N ASN A 275 -6.93 -8.71 10.39
CA ASN A 275 -7.94 -7.69 10.13
C ASN A 275 -8.58 -7.23 11.42
N GLU A 276 -9.00 -5.96 11.44
CA GLU A 276 -9.45 -5.25 12.62
C GLU A 276 -10.82 -4.62 12.38
N ALA A 277 -11.72 -4.78 13.34
CA ALA A 277 -12.92 -3.96 13.40
C ALA A 277 -12.67 -2.74 14.30
N ALA A 278 -13.05 -1.57 13.80
CA ALA A 278 -12.92 -0.30 14.49
C ALA A 278 -14.26 0.43 14.56
N VAL A 279 -14.45 1.24 15.60
CA VAL A 279 -15.50 2.26 15.62
C VAL A 279 -14.97 3.54 14.98
N ASP A 280 -15.77 4.13 14.10
CA ASP A 280 -15.48 5.40 13.44
C ASP A 280 -16.03 6.56 14.27
N LEU A 281 -15.13 7.31 14.91
CA LEU A 281 -15.49 8.49 15.71
C LEU A 281 -15.42 9.79 14.89
N ASP A 282 -15.03 9.73 13.62
CA ASP A 282 -14.93 10.87 12.71
C ASP A 282 -15.54 10.54 11.33
N PRO A 283 -16.81 10.17 11.26
CA PRO A 283 -17.45 9.75 10.02
C PRO A 283 -17.53 10.89 8.99
N ALA A 284 -17.81 10.54 7.75
CA ALA A 284 -18.15 11.50 6.71
C ALA A 284 -19.61 12.00 6.87
N ALA A 285 -20.05 12.88 5.97
CA ALA A 285 -21.31 13.61 6.11
C ALA A 285 -22.58 12.72 6.20
N LEU A 286 -22.57 11.55 5.58
CA LEU A 286 -23.68 10.59 5.61
C LEU A 286 -23.46 9.46 6.62
N GLY A 287 -22.28 9.39 7.24
CA GLY A 287 -21.94 8.39 8.24
C GLY A 287 -22.48 8.70 9.63
N ALA A 288 -22.42 7.69 10.49
CA ALA A 288 -22.86 7.78 11.87
C ALA A 288 -21.67 7.64 12.83
N TYR A 289 -21.63 8.46 13.87
CA TYR A 289 -20.68 8.32 14.97
C TYR A 289 -20.80 6.92 15.61
N GLY A 290 -19.70 6.16 15.62
CA GLY A 290 -19.70 4.79 16.12
C GLY A 290 -20.09 3.72 15.08
N GLN A 291 -20.20 4.08 13.79
CA GLN A 291 -20.29 3.07 12.73
C GLN A 291 -19.08 2.16 12.75
N LEU A 292 -19.22 0.93 12.29
CA LEU A 292 -18.15 -0.06 12.28
C LEU A 292 -17.47 -0.14 10.92
N LEU A 293 -16.16 -0.21 10.97
CA LEU A 293 -15.26 -0.34 9.84
C LEU A 293 -14.40 -1.59 10.00
N MET A 294 -13.93 -2.13 8.87
CA MET A 294 -12.85 -3.12 8.84
C MET A 294 -11.71 -2.63 7.97
N TYR A 295 -10.51 -2.86 8.45
CA TYR A 295 -9.26 -2.70 7.72
C TYR A 295 -8.26 -3.78 8.18
N GLY A 296 -7.15 -3.94 7.49
CA GLY A 296 -6.13 -4.91 7.87
C GLY A 296 -5.44 -5.55 6.68
N ARG A 297 -4.74 -6.63 6.97
CA ARG A 297 -3.86 -7.32 6.03
C ARG A 297 -4.54 -7.78 4.75
N ASP A 298 -5.80 -8.19 4.82
CA ASP A 298 -6.53 -8.72 3.66
C ASP A 298 -7.39 -7.65 2.95
N VAL A 299 -7.29 -6.37 3.37
CA VAL A 299 -8.02 -5.25 2.78
C VAL A 299 -7.09 -4.45 1.87
N TYR A 300 -7.06 -4.80 0.58
CA TYR A 300 -6.20 -4.15 -0.42
C TYR A 300 -6.85 -2.96 -1.15
N GLY A 301 -8.07 -2.62 -0.79
CA GLY A 301 -8.90 -1.61 -1.45
C GLY A 301 -9.43 -0.56 -0.50
N PRO A 302 -10.67 -0.11 -0.72
CA PRO A 302 -11.32 0.80 0.22
C PRO A 302 -11.50 0.16 1.59
N ILE A 303 -11.47 0.97 2.63
CA ILE A 303 -11.90 0.56 3.97
C ILE A 303 -13.30 -0.03 3.89
N VAL A 304 -13.55 -1.11 4.60
CA VAL A 304 -14.85 -1.81 4.53
C VAL A 304 -15.81 -1.23 5.58
N TYR A 305 -16.99 -0.81 5.15
CA TYR A 305 -18.08 -0.45 6.05
C TYR A 305 -18.81 -1.72 6.50
N LEU A 306 -18.74 -2.02 7.79
CA LEU A 306 -19.33 -3.25 8.34
C LEU A 306 -20.78 -3.06 8.77
N ALA A 307 -21.05 -2.02 9.54
CA ALA A 307 -22.38 -1.79 10.13
C ALA A 307 -22.57 -0.35 10.60
N ALA A 308 -23.81 0.09 10.72
CA ALA A 308 -24.14 1.41 11.22
C ALA A 308 -23.80 1.61 12.71
N SER A 309 -23.60 0.53 13.48
CA SER A 309 -23.21 0.55 14.88
C SER A 309 -22.90 -0.86 15.40
N VAL A 310 -22.29 -0.97 16.59
CA VAL A 310 -22.08 -2.25 17.29
C VAL A 310 -23.39 -3.03 17.46
N ARG A 311 -24.41 -2.35 17.94
CA ARG A 311 -25.75 -2.94 18.10
C ARG A 311 -26.33 -3.45 16.77
N HIS A 312 -26.10 -2.75 15.67
CA HIS A 312 -26.55 -3.20 14.35
C HIS A 312 -25.81 -4.48 13.91
N CYS A 313 -24.50 -4.54 14.11
CA CYS A 313 -23.69 -5.74 13.85
C CYS A 313 -24.22 -6.95 14.65
N MET A 314 -24.45 -6.81 15.96
CA MET A 314 -25.02 -7.88 16.80
C MET A 314 -26.37 -8.37 16.29
N ARG A 315 -27.26 -7.46 15.86
CA ARG A 315 -28.55 -7.85 15.26
C ARG A 315 -28.40 -8.65 13.98
N THR A 316 -27.43 -8.30 13.14
CA THR A 316 -27.15 -9.04 11.91
C THR A 316 -26.66 -10.45 12.21
N VAL A 317 -25.74 -10.59 13.20
CA VAL A 317 -25.28 -11.90 13.67
C VAL A 317 -26.46 -12.73 14.21
N LEU A 318 -27.29 -12.16 15.07
CA LEU A 318 -28.47 -12.84 15.60
C LEU A 318 -29.46 -13.27 14.52
N ALA A 319 -29.65 -12.43 13.50
CA ALA A 319 -30.49 -12.79 12.35
C ALA A 319 -29.96 -14.02 11.61
N ALA A 320 -28.64 -14.09 11.40
CA ALA A 320 -28.00 -15.27 10.82
C ALA A 320 -28.13 -16.51 11.71
N MET A 321 -27.92 -16.36 13.03
CA MET A 321 -28.06 -17.48 13.99
C MET A 321 -29.47 -18.04 14.06
N ARG A 322 -30.51 -17.21 13.98
CA ARG A 322 -31.91 -17.67 14.01
C ARG A 322 -32.24 -18.64 12.88
N GLY A 323 -31.64 -18.44 11.70
CA GLY A 323 -31.81 -19.30 10.53
C GLY A 323 -30.89 -20.53 10.52
N ALA A 324 -29.91 -20.61 11.41
CA ALA A 324 -28.90 -21.64 11.43
C ALA A 324 -29.39 -22.95 12.10
N LEU A 325 -28.87 -24.08 11.62
CA LEU A 325 -29.10 -25.41 12.22
C LEU A 325 -28.02 -25.71 13.28
N PRO A 326 -28.31 -26.63 14.25
CA PRO A 326 -27.29 -27.07 15.19
C PRO A 326 -26.02 -27.59 14.49
N GLY A 327 -24.86 -27.09 14.91
CA GLY A 327 -23.58 -27.36 14.27
C GLY A 327 -23.21 -26.44 13.10
N ASP A 328 -24.11 -25.56 12.66
CA ASP A 328 -23.80 -24.52 11.69
C ASP A 328 -22.97 -23.41 12.34
N GLU A 329 -22.01 -22.87 11.60
CA GLU A 329 -21.09 -21.79 12.02
C GLU A 329 -21.11 -20.57 11.09
N GLN A 330 -22.02 -20.53 10.14
CA GLN A 330 -22.06 -19.48 9.10
C GLN A 330 -22.23 -18.06 9.67
N TRP A 331 -22.79 -17.92 10.88
CA TRP A 331 -22.88 -16.60 11.53
C TRP A 331 -21.51 -15.98 11.87
N HIS A 332 -20.46 -16.80 12.03
CA HIS A 332 -19.08 -16.31 12.17
C HIS A 332 -18.57 -15.62 10.91
N ALA A 333 -19.16 -15.89 9.75
CA ALA A 333 -18.82 -15.20 8.51
C ALA A 333 -19.49 -13.81 8.37
N VAL A 334 -20.41 -13.45 9.26
CA VAL A 334 -21.02 -12.11 9.28
C VAL A 334 -19.91 -11.07 9.47
N GLY A 335 -19.90 -10.06 8.59
CA GLY A 335 -18.85 -9.05 8.52
C GLY A 335 -17.72 -9.39 7.54
N TRP A 336 -17.58 -10.68 7.12
CA TRP A 336 -16.62 -11.06 6.07
C TRP A 336 -17.25 -11.11 4.68
N SER A 337 -18.45 -11.60 4.58
CA SER A 337 -19.26 -11.52 3.37
C SER A 337 -19.94 -10.15 3.29
N THR A 338 -19.15 -9.07 3.20
CA THR A 338 -19.68 -7.90 2.52
C THR A 338 -20.13 -8.37 1.15
N PRO A 339 -21.35 -8.01 0.70
CA PRO A 339 -21.75 -8.30 -0.66
C PRO A 339 -20.60 -7.84 -1.55
N ASP A 340 -20.25 -8.64 -2.56
CA ASP A 340 -19.14 -8.43 -3.47
C ASP A 340 -19.10 -6.98 -3.99
N HIS A 341 -18.64 -6.06 -3.16
CA HIS A 341 -18.32 -4.71 -3.59
C HIS A 341 -17.01 -4.81 -4.35
N GLN A 342 -17.14 -5.31 -5.57
CA GLN A 342 -16.04 -5.46 -6.48
C GLN A 342 -15.60 -4.08 -6.94
N TRP A 343 -14.83 -3.38 -6.08
CA TRP A 343 -14.27 -2.06 -6.36
C TRP A 343 -13.23 -2.08 -7.49
N LEU A 344 -12.79 -3.26 -7.89
CA LEU A 344 -11.82 -3.55 -8.93
C LEU A 344 -12.50 -4.32 -10.05
N VAL A 345 -12.33 -3.89 -11.30
CA VAL A 345 -12.54 -4.70 -12.48
C VAL A 345 -11.20 -5.13 -13.07
N ASP A 346 -11.01 -6.43 -13.24
CA ASP A 346 -9.83 -7.03 -13.86
C ASP A 346 -10.25 -7.59 -15.22
N ILE A 347 -9.78 -6.95 -16.29
CA ILE A 347 -10.11 -7.30 -17.67
C ILE A 347 -8.85 -7.93 -18.29
N GLY A 348 -8.85 -9.25 -18.44
CA GLY A 348 -7.82 -10.02 -19.13
C GLY A 348 -8.27 -10.45 -20.50
N ASP A 349 -7.32 -10.60 -21.44
CA ASP A 349 -7.52 -11.11 -22.81
C ASP A 349 -8.55 -10.33 -23.68
N ALA A 350 -9.02 -9.16 -23.22
CA ALA A 350 -9.99 -8.37 -23.96
C ALA A 350 -9.34 -7.64 -25.15
N VAL A 351 -9.88 -7.84 -26.32
CA VAL A 351 -9.44 -7.11 -27.53
C VAL A 351 -9.98 -5.68 -27.54
N LEU A 352 -11.09 -5.42 -26.84
CA LEU A 352 -11.75 -4.12 -26.71
C LEU A 352 -12.38 -3.97 -25.33
N VAL A 353 -12.31 -2.77 -24.75
CA VAL A 353 -12.91 -2.43 -23.45
C VAL A 353 -14.45 -2.32 -23.50
N ASP A 354 -15.08 -2.67 -24.60
CA ASP A 354 -16.56 -2.70 -24.74
C ASP A 354 -17.22 -3.70 -23.77
N GLU A 355 -16.44 -4.62 -23.18
CA GLU A 355 -16.92 -5.62 -22.21
C GLU A 355 -17.16 -5.05 -20.80
N VAL A 356 -16.76 -3.82 -20.51
CA VAL A 356 -17.05 -3.16 -19.21
C VAL A 356 -18.58 -3.02 -18.98
N ALA A 357 -19.37 -3.04 -20.04
CA ALA A 357 -20.84 -3.05 -19.95
C ALA A 357 -21.41 -4.30 -19.25
N ALA A 358 -20.61 -5.35 -19.08
CA ALA A 358 -21.02 -6.61 -18.42
C ALA A 358 -20.67 -6.67 -16.92
N VAL A 359 -20.09 -5.61 -16.34
CA VAL A 359 -19.77 -5.57 -14.89
C VAL A 359 -21.05 -5.47 -14.07
N PRO A 360 -21.30 -6.40 -13.14
CA PRO A 360 -22.59 -6.50 -12.44
C PRO A 360 -23.01 -5.25 -11.67
N ASP A 361 -22.06 -4.49 -11.11
CA ASP A 361 -22.31 -3.21 -10.45
C ASP A 361 -21.21 -2.19 -10.79
N ALA A 362 -21.39 -1.54 -11.93
CA ALA A 362 -20.45 -0.52 -12.40
C ALA A 362 -20.33 0.69 -11.45
N SER A 363 -21.32 0.90 -10.57
CA SER A 363 -21.36 2.06 -9.67
C SER A 363 -20.32 1.99 -8.54
N VAL A 364 -19.80 0.81 -8.23
CA VAL A 364 -18.80 0.61 -7.16
C VAL A 364 -17.36 0.50 -7.66
N ILE A 365 -17.15 0.39 -8.98
CA ILE A 365 -15.83 0.23 -9.58
C ILE A 365 -15.02 1.52 -9.46
N GLN A 366 -13.85 1.41 -8.86
CA GLN A 366 -12.90 2.51 -8.69
C GLN A 366 -11.53 2.26 -9.32
N LEU A 367 -11.19 1.00 -9.59
CA LEU A 367 -9.97 0.60 -10.29
C LEU A 367 -10.31 -0.28 -11.50
N ALA A 368 -9.82 0.10 -12.67
CA ALA A 368 -9.80 -0.74 -13.86
C ALA A 368 -8.37 -1.26 -14.10
N HIS A 369 -8.19 -2.56 -14.01
CA HIS A 369 -6.93 -3.24 -14.31
C HIS A 369 -7.07 -4.03 -15.60
N LEU A 370 -6.33 -3.61 -16.64
CA LEU A 370 -6.37 -4.21 -17.97
C LEU A 370 -5.06 -4.97 -18.21
N ARG A 371 -5.18 -6.28 -18.41
CA ARG A 371 -4.04 -7.18 -18.62
C ARG A 371 -4.17 -7.89 -19.97
N GLN A 372 -3.05 -8.20 -20.62
CA GLN A 372 -3.00 -8.97 -21.87
C GLN A 372 -3.80 -8.34 -23.02
N VAL A 373 -3.93 -7.01 -22.98
CA VAL A 373 -4.67 -6.26 -24.00
C VAL A 373 -3.69 -5.75 -25.07
N GLN A 374 -4.04 -5.88 -26.34
CA GLN A 374 -3.19 -5.40 -27.45
C GLN A 374 -3.50 -3.95 -27.82
N GLN A 375 -4.78 -3.61 -27.91
CA GLN A 375 -5.25 -2.26 -28.22
C GLN A 375 -6.30 -1.85 -27.21
N VAL A 376 -6.14 -0.70 -26.60
CA VAL A 376 -7.03 -0.18 -25.56
C VAL A 376 -7.58 1.16 -25.95
N ARG A 377 -8.91 1.29 -25.88
CA ARG A 377 -9.63 2.58 -25.96
C ARG A 377 -10.32 2.84 -24.64
N LEU A 378 -9.88 3.85 -23.92
CA LEU A 378 -10.43 4.17 -22.60
C LEU A 378 -11.87 4.70 -22.64
N ALA A 379 -12.38 5.07 -23.83
CA ALA A 379 -13.78 5.50 -24.00
C ALA A 379 -14.80 4.49 -23.47
N GLY A 380 -14.49 3.18 -23.53
CA GLY A 380 -15.34 2.13 -22.97
C GLY A 380 -15.52 2.20 -21.45
N LEU A 381 -14.66 2.95 -20.73
CA LEU A 381 -14.76 3.12 -19.27
C LEU A 381 -15.82 4.16 -18.85
N ALA A 382 -16.52 4.80 -19.79
CA ALA A 382 -17.53 5.85 -19.51
C ALA A 382 -18.66 5.38 -18.58
N GLY A 383 -18.93 4.08 -18.53
CA GLY A 383 -19.93 3.46 -17.64
C GLY A 383 -19.49 3.33 -16.17
N LEU A 384 -18.28 3.76 -15.79
CA LEU A 384 -17.72 3.61 -14.44
C LEU A 384 -17.65 4.95 -13.70
N PRO A 385 -18.74 5.48 -13.14
CA PRO A 385 -18.81 6.86 -12.65
C PRO A 385 -17.88 7.16 -11.46
N HIS A 386 -17.39 6.14 -10.76
CA HIS A 386 -16.49 6.27 -9.61
C HIS A 386 -15.05 5.84 -9.91
N LEU A 387 -14.71 5.62 -11.20
CA LEU A 387 -13.39 5.19 -11.61
C LEU A 387 -12.32 6.23 -11.25
N ARG A 388 -11.33 5.83 -10.43
CA ARG A 388 -10.23 6.68 -9.96
C ARG A 388 -8.87 6.26 -10.46
N CYS A 389 -8.71 4.99 -10.75
CA CYS A 389 -7.42 4.43 -11.15
C CYS A 389 -7.57 3.56 -12.39
N ILE A 390 -6.69 3.76 -13.36
CA ILE A 390 -6.58 2.93 -14.57
C ILE A 390 -5.17 2.35 -14.60
N ARG A 391 -5.08 1.01 -14.65
CA ARG A 391 -3.84 0.28 -14.81
C ARG A 391 -3.87 -0.54 -16.08
N ILE A 392 -2.89 -0.33 -16.95
CA ILE A 392 -2.65 -1.16 -18.14
C ILE A 392 -1.23 -1.70 -17.98
N ILE A 393 -1.13 -2.86 -17.35
CA ILE A 393 0.15 -3.45 -16.96
C ILE A 393 0.12 -4.94 -17.29
N ASP A 394 1.06 -5.41 -18.08
CA ASP A 394 1.30 -6.83 -18.26
C ASP A 394 2.81 -7.10 -18.29
N VAL A 395 3.27 -7.93 -17.36
CA VAL A 395 4.67 -8.36 -17.30
C VAL A 395 5.06 -9.32 -18.43
N ARG A 396 4.09 -9.91 -19.13
CA ARG A 396 4.33 -10.89 -20.19
C ARG A 396 4.21 -10.29 -21.59
N GLN A 397 3.30 -9.34 -21.78
CA GLN A 397 3.00 -8.74 -23.07
C GLN A 397 2.60 -7.28 -22.91
N LYS A 398 3.40 -6.36 -23.45
CA LYS A 398 3.06 -4.93 -23.47
C LYS A 398 1.97 -4.68 -24.50
N ALA A 399 1.00 -3.84 -24.16
CA ALA A 399 0.01 -3.36 -25.10
C ALA A 399 0.70 -2.70 -26.32
N GLU A 400 0.22 -2.97 -27.54
CA GLU A 400 0.76 -2.33 -28.75
C GLU A 400 0.40 -0.84 -28.79
N TYR A 401 -0.85 -0.51 -28.45
CA TYR A 401 -1.33 0.86 -28.50
C TYR A 401 -2.40 1.12 -27.45
N VAL A 402 -2.29 2.26 -26.77
CA VAL A 402 -3.30 2.76 -25.84
C VAL A 402 -3.76 4.15 -26.24
N ASP A 403 -5.05 4.29 -26.56
CA ASP A 403 -5.70 5.59 -26.69
C ASP A 403 -6.03 6.11 -25.29
N LEU A 404 -5.28 7.12 -24.86
CA LEU A 404 -5.39 7.74 -23.54
C LEU A 404 -6.55 8.74 -23.40
N SER A 405 -7.54 8.71 -24.30
CA SER A 405 -8.75 9.53 -24.21
C SER A 405 -9.64 9.04 -23.07
N ILE A 406 -9.41 9.55 -21.88
CA ILE A 406 -10.25 9.28 -20.71
C ILE A 406 -11.61 9.96 -20.92
N PRO A 407 -12.75 9.24 -20.73
CA PRO A 407 -14.07 9.86 -20.85
C PRO A 407 -14.21 11.09 -19.93
N PRO A 408 -14.77 12.19 -20.44
CA PRO A 408 -14.92 13.41 -19.64
C PRO A 408 -15.90 13.17 -18.46
N GLY A 409 -15.59 13.80 -17.32
CA GLY A 409 -16.40 13.68 -16.10
C GLY A 409 -16.06 12.51 -15.20
N LEU A 410 -15.22 11.56 -15.61
CA LEU A 410 -14.70 10.55 -14.72
C LEU A 410 -13.69 11.14 -13.73
N PRO A 411 -13.77 10.78 -12.43
CA PRO A 411 -12.89 11.28 -11.39
C PRO A 411 -11.54 10.57 -11.36
N VAL A 412 -10.94 10.29 -12.52
CA VAL A 412 -9.68 9.55 -12.63
C VAL A 412 -8.54 10.39 -12.05
N GLU A 413 -7.86 9.84 -11.06
CA GLU A 413 -6.74 10.46 -10.35
C GLU A 413 -5.39 9.85 -10.73
N GLN A 414 -5.40 8.58 -11.18
CA GLN A 414 -4.18 7.84 -11.51
C GLN A 414 -4.31 7.10 -12.83
N VAL A 415 -3.23 7.16 -13.60
CA VAL A 415 -2.99 6.23 -14.71
C VAL A 415 -1.61 5.58 -14.56
N HIS A 416 -1.56 4.26 -14.76
CA HIS A 416 -0.31 3.51 -14.90
C HIS A 416 -0.38 2.73 -16.22
N ILE A 417 0.39 3.17 -17.20
CA ILE A 417 0.30 2.69 -18.58
C ILE A 417 1.63 2.07 -18.98
N GLN A 418 1.60 0.80 -19.31
CA GLN A 418 2.72 0.08 -19.93
C GLN A 418 2.31 -0.35 -21.34
N ALA A 419 2.80 0.36 -22.35
CA ALA A 419 2.47 0.08 -23.74
C ALA A 419 3.60 0.50 -24.68
N ARG A 420 3.63 -0.06 -25.90
CA ARG A 420 4.61 0.30 -26.92
C ARG A 420 4.34 1.67 -27.54
N ARG A 421 3.05 2.07 -27.62
CA ARG A 421 2.63 3.37 -28.16
C ARG A 421 1.43 3.90 -27.40
N PHE A 422 1.44 5.21 -27.11
CA PHE A 422 0.35 5.95 -26.51
C PHE A 422 0.45 7.45 -26.84
N GLU A 423 -0.65 8.18 -26.66
CA GLU A 423 -0.74 9.62 -26.98
C GLU A 423 -0.95 10.46 -25.69
N PRO A 424 0.12 10.88 -24.99
CA PRO A 424 0.04 11.65 -23.74
C PRO A 424 -0.81 12.93 -23.81
N PRO A 425 -0.88 13.70 -24.93
CA PRO A 425 -1.69 14.93 -24.98
C PRO A 425 -3.16 14.72 -24.63
N ARG A 426 -3.68 13.52 -24.81
CA ARG A 426 -5.08 13.22 -24.47
C ARG A 426 -5.35 13.19 -22.96
N LEU A 427 -4.33 12.96 -22.14
CA LEU A 427 -4.44 13.02 -20.68
C LEU A 427 -4.68 14.43 -20.16
N ALA A 428 -4.21 15.45 -20.88
CA ALA A 428 -4.35 16.86 -20.47
C ALA A 428 -5.82 17.31 -20.32
N ALA A 429 -6.76 16.59 -20.91
CA ALA A 429 -8.19 16.84 -20.77
C ALA A 429 -8.79 16.34 -19.43
N THR A 430 -8.00 15.68 -18.57
CA THR A 430 -8.46 15.07 -17.31
C THR A 430 -7.93 15.87 -16.11
N PRO A 431 -8.63 16.91 -15.63
CA PRO A 431 -8.10 17.83 -14.61
C PRO A 431 -7.94 17.19 -13.23
N THR A 432 -8.58 16.05 -12.97
CA THR A 432 -8.46 15.29 -11.71
C THR A 432 -7.19 14.45 -11.64
N LEU A 433 -6.50 14.26 -12.77
CA LEU A 433 -5.32 13.40 -12.84
C LEU A 433 -4.15 13.99 -12.05
N ALA A 434 -3.70 13.23 -11.05
CA ALA A 434 -2.64 13.63 -10.13
C ALA A 434 -1.40 12.73 -10.20
N TYR A 435 -1.57 11.50 -10.68
CA TYR A 435 -0.52 10.48 -10.67
C TYR A 435 -0.42 9.82 -12.05
N VAL A 436 0.75 9.94 -12.67
CA VAL A 436 1.02 9.41 -14.01
C VAL A 436 2.27 8.55 -13.99
N THR A 437 2.14 7.30 -14.39
CA THR A 437 3.24 6.39 -14.69
C THR A 437 3.12 5.96 -16.14
N LEU A 438 4.17 6.22 -16.93
CA LEU A 438 4.27 5.79 -18.33
C LEU A 438 5.50 4.92 -18.51
N ALA A 439 5.35 3.79 -19.19
CA ALA A 439 6.42 2.82 -19.36
C ALA A 439 6.35 2.06 -20.68
N GLY A 440 7.50 1.56 -21.14
CA GLY A 440 7.59 0.54 -22.18
C GLY A 440 7.41 1.02 -23.62
N ASN A 441 7.24 2.34 -23.85
CA ASN A 441 7.08 2.91 -25.19
C ASN A 441 8.37 2.82 -26.01
N THR A 442 8.21 2.59 -27.32
CA THR A 442 9.32 2.53 -28.29
C THR A 442 9.57 3.87 -28.98
N GLU A 443 8.54 4.70 -29.09
CA GLU A 443 8.65 6.06 -29.65
C GLU A 443 8.71 7.07 -28.48
N PRO A 444 9.70 8.01 -28.46
CA PRO A 444 9.80 8.98 -27.39
C PRO A 444 8.55 9.86 -27.25
N VAL A 445 8.05 10.01 -26.04
CA VAL A 445 6.90 10.87 -25.73
C VAL A 445 7.34 12.27 -25.34
N ALA A 446 6.57 13.27 -25.77
CA ALA A 446 6.76 14.66 -25.35
C ALA A 446 6.11 14.88 -23.98
N VAL A 447 6.93 15.10 -22.94
CA VAL A 447 6.47 15.38 -21.58
C VAL A 447 5.73 16.71 -21.50
N ALA A 448 6.11 17.71 -22.32
CA ALA A 448 5.41 18.99 -22.44
C ALA A 448 3.90 18.82 -22.68
N ALA A 449 3.48 17.73 -23.30
CA ALA A 449 2.07 17.42 -23.52
C ALA A 449 1.27 17.20 -22.21
N LEU A 450 1.93 16.88 -21.11
CA LEU A 450 1.32 16.73 -19.78
C LEU A 450 1.27 18.04 -18.98
N ALA A 451 1.89 19.13 -19.48
CA ALA A 451 1.98 20.39 -18.74
C ALA A 451 0.61 21.05 -18.49
N GLY A 452 -0.44 20.62 -19.21
CA GLY A 452 -1.83 21.04 -18.99
C GLY A 452 -2.51 20.41 -17.77
N LEU A 453 -1.88 19.45 -17.08
CA LEU A 453 -2.43 18.79 -15.88
C LEU A 453 -2.18 19.65 -14.63
N PRO A 454 -3.20 20.34 -14.08
CA PRO A 454 -3.00 21.29 -12.99
C PRO A 454 -2.67 20.62 -11.66
N ASN A 455 -3.07 19.36 -11.50
CA ASN A 455 -2.96 18.59 -10.26
C ASN A 455 -1.91 17.48 -10.33
N LEU A 456 -1.04 17.46 -11.35
CA LEU A 456 -0.03 16.42 -11.49
C LEU A 456 1.02 16.53 -10.37
N VAL A 457 0.89 15.65 -9.40
CA VAL A 457 1.72 15.61 -8.18
C VAL A 457 2.85 14.58 -8.30
N ARG A 458 2.58 13.43 -8.95
CA ARG A 458 3.56 12.37 -9.17
C ARG A 458 3.68 12.05 -10.65
N LEU A 459 4.93 12.02 -11.11
CA LEU A 459 5.28 11.61 -12.46
C LEU A 459 6.38 10.54 -12.40
N ASP A 460 6.12 9.40 -13.02
CA ASP A 460 7.07 8.31 -13.15
C ASP A 460 7.28 8.00 -14.63
N LEU A 461 8.49 8.23 -15.11
CA LEU A 461 8.92 8.03 -16.48
C LEU A 461 10.18 7.16 -16.58
N ALA A 462 10.57 6.51 -15.48
CA ALA A 462 11.82 5.79 -15.41
C ALA A 462 11.97 4.72 -16.48
N ASP A 463 10.88 4.04 -16.85
CA ASP A 463 10.83 3.02 -17.88
C ASP A 463 10.22 3.51 -19.22
N ALA A 464 10.13 4.83 -19.39
CA ALA A 464 9.63 5.45 -20.62
C ALA A 464 10.76 6.06 -21.47
N ALA A 465 10.64 5.97 -22.79
CA ALA A 465 11.41 6.80 -23.70
C ALA A 465 10.77 8.20 -23.76
N VAL A 466 11.57 9.25 -23.51
CA VAL A 466 11.12 10.64 -23.38
C VAL A 466 11.91 11.52 -24.36
N ALA A 467 11.22 12.46 -25.02
CA ALA A 467 11.81 13.36 -26.01
C ALA A 467 12.33 14.68 -25.43
N ASP A 468 11.69 15.17 -24.34
CA ASP A 468 11.88 16.54 -23.82
C ASP A 468 11.85 16.58 -22.28
N VAL A 469 12.76 15.84 -21.64
CA VAL A 469 12.86 15.73 -20.18
C VAL A 469 12.88 17.12 -19.48
N GLY A 470 13.53 18.11 -20.12
CA GLY A 470 13.58 19.48 -19.60
C GLY A 470 12.22 20.15 -19.40
N ALA A 471 11.17 19.70 -20.09
CA ALA A 471 9.81 20.19 -19.90
C ALA A 471 9.22 19.92 -18.51
N ILE A 472 9.80 18.95 -17.76
CA ILE A 472 9.42 18.65 -16.36
C ILE A 472 9.53 19.90 -15.48
N ALA A 473 10.46 20.81 -15.78
CA ALA A 473 10.63 22.05 -15.04
C ALA A 473 9.37 22.97 -15.03
N ALA A 474 8.46 22.77 -15.98
CA ALA A 474 7.24 23.57 -16.11
C ALA A 474 6.06 23.06 -15.25
N PHE A 475 6.17 21.90 -14.58
CA PHE A 475 5.06 21.34 -13.79
C PHE A 475 4.96 22.00 -12.40
N PRO A 476 3.92 22.82 -12.14
CA PRO A 476 3.87 23.62 -10.91
C PRO A 476 3.51 22.81 -9.67
N ALA A 477 2.74 21.74 -9.82
CA ALA A 477 2.21 20.92 -8.74
C ALA A 477 3.08 19.67 -8.43
N LEU A 478 4.12 19.41 -9.23
CA LEU A 478 4.92 18.19 -9.12
C LEU A 478 5.68 18.14 -7.79
N ARG A 479 5.49 17.05 -7.06
CA ARG A 479 6.11 16.80 -5.76
C ARG A 479 6.93 15.52 -5.72
N VAL A 480 6.62 14.53 -6.56
CA VAL A 480 7.30 13.23 -6.60
C VAL A 480 7.67 12.89 -8.03
N LEU A 481 8.94 12.58 -8.24
CA LEU A 481 9.49 12.35 -9.58
C LEU A 481 10.37 11.09 -9.60
N SER A 482 10.08 10.18 -10.52
CA SER A 482 10.88 9.00 -10.81
C SER A 482 11.36 9.05 -12.26
N LEU A 483 12.68 9.03 -12.44
CA LEU A 483 13.35 9.07 -13.74
C LEU A 483 14.52 8.08 -13.74
N ASN A 484 14.93 7.59 -14.92
CA ASN A 484 16.16 6.82 -15.05
C ASN A 484 17.42 7.72 -15.04
N ALA A 485 18.60 7.09 -14.99
CA ALA A 485 19.87 7.81 -14.86
C ALA A 485 20.11 8.82 -16.00
N HIS A 486 19.80 8.44 -17.24
CA HIS A 486 19.96 9.33 -18.40
C HIS A 486 19.02 10.54 -18.33
N GLN A 487 17.76 10.31 -17.99
CA GLN A 487 16.76 11.38 -17.86
C GLN A 487 17.09 12.34 -16.72
N TRP A 488 17.55 11.83 -15.57
CA TRP A 488 18.03 12.67 -14.47
C TRP A 488 19.23 13.52 -14.87
N ASP A 489 20.20 12.92 -15.55
CA ASP A 489 21.39 13.63 -16.02
C ASP A 489 21.03 14.74 -17.03
N GLU A 490 20.10 14.47 -17.95
CA GLU A 490 19.57 15.47 -18.87
C GLU A 490 18.86 16.62 -18.14
N LEU A 491 17.95 16.31 -17.19
CA LEU A 491 17.22 17.31 -16.42
C LEU A 491 18.16 18.19 -15.60
N LEU A 492 19.11 17.61 -14.89
CA LEU A 492 20.06 18.33 -14.04
C LEU A 492 21.01 19.23 -14.87
N ARG A 493 21.39 18.81 -16.10
CA ARG A 493 22.18 19.63 -17.03
C ARG A 493 21.45 20.92 -17.49
N THR A 494 20.14 20.97 -17.40
CA THR A 494 19.39 22.23 -17.66
C THR A 494 19.56 23.29 -16.56
N GLY A 495 20.22 22.96 -15.44
CA GLY A 495 20.28 23.81 -14.26
C GLY A 495 19.04 23.72 -13.37
N TRP A 496 18.13 22.78 -13.68
CA TRP A 496 16.98 22.50 -12.82
C TRP A 496 17.41 21.95 -11.46
N THR A 497 16.69 22.33 -10.41
CA THR A 497 16.95 21.88 -9.04
C THR A 497 15.69 21.27 -8.43
N PRO A 498 15.80 20.27 -7.54
CA PRO A 498 14.66 19.58 -6.95
C PRO A 498 13.95 20.36 -5.83
N SER A 499 14.14 21.67 -5.74
CA SER A 499 13.68 22.50 -4.62
C SER A 499 12.18 22.44 -4.31
N ARG A 500 11.37 21.98 -5.26
CA ARG A 500 9.91 21.80 -5.07
C ARG A 500 9.51 20.36 -4.84
N LEU A 501 10.40 19.40 -5.07
CA LEU A 501 10.07 18.02 -4.85
C LEU A 501 9.99 17.69 -3.35
N ALA A 502 9.06 16.84 -3.02
CA ALA A 502 9.02 16.14 -1.73
C ALA A 502 9.90 14.89 -1.78
N ALA A 503 9.96 14.23 -2.93
CA ALA A 503 10.81 13.05 -3.11
C ALA A 503 11.23 12.84 -4.57
N ALA A 504 12.37 12.19 -4.73
CA ALA A 504 12.94 11.77 -6.01
C ALA A 504 13.39 10.30 -5.97
N GLU A 505 13.22 9.60 -7.08
CA GLU A 505 13.70 8.23 -7.26
C GLU A 505 14.55 8.11 -8.53
N LEU A 506 15.69 7.47 -8.42
CA LEU A 506 16.41 6.96 -9.57
C LEU A 506 15.79 5.63 -9.97
N GLY A 507 14.72 5.69 -10.74
CA GLY A 507 13.95 4.53 -11.16
C GLY A 507 14.61 3.77 -12.31
N GLY A 508 13.87 2.80 -12.86
CA GLY A 508 14.41 1.87 -13.83
C GLY A 508 15.46 0.92 -13.21
N ARG A 509 16.32 0.38 -14.06
CA ARG A 509 17.41 -0.53 -13.66
C ARG A 509 18.72 0.23 -13.43
N ALA A 510 18.72 1.15 -12.46
CA ALA A 510 19.94 1.84 -12.12
C ALA A 510 20.99 0.88 -11.54
N SER A 511 22.22 0.94 -12.07
CA SER A 511 23.36 0.25 -11.49
C SER A 511 23.80 0.90 -10.19
N VAL A 512 24.57 0.16 -9.38
CA VAL A 512 25.22 0.71 -8.18
C VAL A 512 26.07 1.94 -8.53
N ALA A 513 26.75 1.96 -9.66
CA ALA A 513 27.57 3.08 -10.10
C ALA A 513 26.72 4.32 -10.44
N GLU A 514 25.63 4.15 -11.19
CA GLU A 514 24.69 5.24 -11.50
C GLU A 514 24.04 5.79 -10.23
N ALA A 515 23.63 4.91 -9.30
CA ALA A 515 23.08 5.30 -8.01
C ALA A 515 24.09 6.12 -7.18
N ALA A 516 25.35 5.70 -7.17
CA ALA A 516 26.44 6.40 -6.48
C ALA A 516 26.74 7.77 -7.08
N ALA A 517 26.58 7.94 -8.38
CA ALA A 517 26.72 9.22 -9.06
C ALA A 517 25.50 10.15 -8.84
N TRP A 518 24.31 9.59 -8.94
CA TRP A 518 23.05 10.35 -8.85
C TRP A 518 22.80 10.92 -7.45
N LEU A 519 23.04 10.14 -6.39
CA LEU A 519 22.68 10.54 -5.02
C LEU A 519 23.31 11.87 -4.58
N PRO A 520 24.63 12.11 -4.74
CA PRO A 520 25.20 13.43 -4.44
C PRO A 520 24.75 14.52 -5.42
N ALA A 521 24.49 14.19 -6.69
CA ALA A 521 24.03 15.15 -7.68
C ALA A 521 22.63 15.71 -7.34
N ILE A 522 21.71 14.86 -6.87
CA ILE A 522 20.34 15.27 -6.52
C ILE A 522 20.27 15.97 -5.15
N ARG A 523 21.15 15.64 -4.21
CA ARG A 523 21.21 16.26 -2.89
C ARG A 523 21.99 17.59 -2.87
N GLY A 524 22.77 17.86 -3.92
CA GLY A 524 23.51 19.11 -4.09
C GLY A 524 24.89 19.11 -3.44
N THR A 525 25.58 20.26 -3.57
CA THR A 525 26.96 20.47 -3.09
C THR A 525 27.02 20.34 -1.56
N GLY A 526 27.88 19.47 -1.07
CA GLY A 526 28.08 19.21 0.36
C GLY A 526 27.66 17.81 0.82
N HIS A 527 26.98 17.05 -0.03
CA HIS A 527 26.72 15.65 0.28
C HIS A 527 28.01 14.83 0.09
N PRO A 528 28.41 13.97 1.05
CA PRO A 528 29.57 13.10 0.86
C PRO A 528 29.35 12.18 -0.33
N GLY A 529 30.41 11.91 -1.07
CA GLY A 529 30.39 10.95 -2.16
C GLY A 529 29.97 9.57 -1.68
N VAL A 530 29.28 8.83 -2.51
CA VAL A 530 28.89 7.45 -2.26
C VAL A 530 30.02 6.52 -2.70
N ARG A 531 30.54 5.74 -1.78
CA ARG A 531 31.59 4.75 -2.07
C ARG A 531 30.95 3.47 -2.60
N TYR A 532 31.57 2.89 -3.61
CA TYR A 532 31.23 1.57 -4.11
C TYR A 532 32.47 0.84 -4.63
N ARG A 533 32.38 -0.48 -4.68
CA ARG A 533 33.41 -1.33 -5.30
C ARG A 533 32.84 -2.17 -6.42
N THR A 534 33.66 -2.43 -7.42
CA THR A 534 33.29 -3.26 -8.56
C THR A 534 34.42 -4.22 -8.90
N VAL A 535 34.11 -5.49 -9.08
CA VAL A 535 35.01 -6.49 -9.64
C VAL A 535 34.45 -7.05 -10.95
N ARG A 536 35.34 -7.44 -11.83
CA ARG A 536 35.00 -8.11 -13.10
C ARG A 536 35.78 -9.41 -13.19
N GLY A 537 35.12 -10.45 -13.63
CA GLY A 537 35.73 -11.74 -13.78
C GLY A 537 35.08 -12.58 -14.87
N ARG A 538 35.64 -13.75 -15.06
CA ARG A 538 35.11 -14.76 -15.96
C ARG A 538 35.13 -16.10 -15.27
N ARG A 539 34.05 -16.86 -15.45
CA ARG A 539 33.94 -18.22 -14.93
C ARG A 539 34.83 -19.20 -15.67
#